data_d0cfa378f5950dec11ab1f2b3b00b883
#
_entry.id   d0cfa378f5950dec11ab1f2b3b00b883
#
_cell.length_a   1.000
_cell.length_b   1.000
_cell.length_c   1.000
_cell.angle_alpha   90.00
_cell.angle_beta   90.00
_cell.angle_gamma   90.00
#
_symmetry.space_group_name_H-M   'P 1'
#
loop_
_entity.id
_entity.type
_entity.pdbx_description
1 polymer ?
#
loop_
_entity_poly.entity_id
_entity_poly.type
_entity_poly.pdbx_seq_one_letter_code
_entity_poly.pdbx_strand_id
1 'polypeptide(L)'
;MNRLLTDRRILERRRAIMAQRVRRRRRWLLIAVVAIAASLALYQLARSPLFGLTGVRVEGASAGVRAAARAAAGLRLGEPYLAIDPGAVRRRVEALPSVASARVTRSYPSSLRIVVSERLPTAVVSAGGAYWLVAADGTVLGRVARRPVSLPYVAGVPLPDGVRPGVRLPPGNPLANALLALGHMDSALKRQVTAVTARSIDGLELGLRDGARVLYGVAEQQAAKDAAVLLVQRQLRAQGKQVVRIDVRSPSTPMVKETAAANAQR
;
A
#
# COMPACT_ATOMS: atom_id res chain seq x y z
N MET A 1 51.07 23.57 77.98
CA MET A 1 49.61 23.44 78.24
C MET A 1 48.77 23.89 77.08
N ASN A 2 49.23 23.75 75.82
CA ASN A 2 48.53 24.33 74.62
C ASN A 2 48.17 23.33 73.50
N ARG A 3 48.41 22.04 73.68
CA ARG A 3 48.12 21.01 72.67
C ARG A 3 46.65 20.51 72.65
N LEU A 4 45.95 20.59 73.78
CA LEU A 4 44.60 20.04 73.91
C LEU A 4 43.50 20.97 73.38
N LEU A 5 43.76 22.26 73.18
CA LEU A 5 42.79 23.23 72.61
C LEU A 5 42.71 23.21 71.12
N THR A 6 43.78 22.77 70.44
CA THR A 6 43.83 22.66 68.98
C THR A 6 43.00 21.49 68.46
N ASP A 7 42.95 20.39 69.20
CA ASP A 7 42.18 19.21 68.85
C ASP A 7 40.65 19.41 68.88
N ARG A 8 40.15 20.16 69.86
CA ARG A 8 38.70 20.43 69.94
C ARG A 8 38.18 21.24 68.76
N ARG A 9 38.87 22.29 68.35
CA ARG A 9 38.48 23.13 67.19
C ARG A 9 38.53 22.36 65.90
N ILE A 10 39.43 21.43 65.69
CA ILE A 10 39.58 20.58 64.55
C ILE A 10 38.44 19.54 64.53
N LEU A 11 38.06 18.97 65.60
CA LEU A 11 36.94 18.02 65.76
C LEU A 11 35.58 18.69 65.51
N GLU A 12 35.38 19.91 66.02
CA GLU A 12 34.17 20.69 65.78
C GLU A 12 34.01 21.09 64.28
N ARG A 13 35.09 21.52 63.58
CA ARG A 13 35.10 21.78 62.15
C ARG A 13 34.81 20.53 61.31
N ARG A 14 35.40 19.38 61.66
CA ARG A 14 35.14 18.11 61.02
C ARG A 14 33.67 17.69 61.19
N ARG A 15 33.09 17.85 62.37
CA ARG A 15 31.68 17.56 62.65
C ARG A 15 30.72 18.49 61.83
N ALA A 16 31.04 19.78 61.73
CA ALA A 16 30.28 20.74 60.97
C ALA A 16 30.30 20.43 59.44
N ILE A 17 31.47 20.05 58.92
CA ILE A 17 31.63 19.67 57.51
C ILE A 17 30.88 18.36 57.18
N MET A 18 30.97 17.40 58.09
CA MET A 18 30.23 16.12 57.95
C MET A 18 28.71 16.36 58.01
N ALA A 19 28.23 17.19 58.93
CA ALA A 19 26.82 17.53 59.06
C ALA A 19 26.30 18.28 57.81
N GLN A 20 27.10 19.17 57.22
CA GLN A 20 26.73 19.83 55.93
C GLN A 20 26.68 18.88 54.75
N ARG A 21 27.61 17.94 54.64
CA ARG A 21 27.61 16.88 53.60
C ARG A 21 26.41 15.97 53.72
N VAL A 22 26.06 15.57 54.96
CA VAL A 22 24.87 14.72 55.21
C VAL A 22 23.58 15.47 54.87
N ARG A 23 23.45 16.76 55.27
CA ARG A 23 22.29 17.60 54.93
C ARG A 23 22.17 17.80 53.41
N ARG A 24 23.29 18.00 52.70
CA ARG A 24 23.33 18.16 51.26
C ARG A 24 22.94 16.86 50.56
N ARG A 25 23.46 15.70 50.99
CA ARG A 25 23.07 14.38 50.45
C ARG A 25 21.58 14.10 50.70
N ARG A 26 21.07 14.40 51.89
CA ARG A 26 19.64 14.22 52.20
C ARG A 26 18.74 15.09 51.34
N ARG A 27 19.15 16.35 51.05
CA ARG A 27 18.43 17.22 50.11
C ARG A 27 18.42 16.64 48.71
N TRP A 28 19.55 16.19 48.20
CA TRP A 28 19.63 15.58 46.86
C TRP A 28 18.81 14.27 46.79
N LEU A 29 18.82 13.45 47.82
CA LEU A 29 17.98 12.26 47.92
C LEU A 29 16.50 12.61 47.91
N LEU A 30 16.09 13.63 48.65
CA LEU A 30 14.69 14.11 48.61
C LEU A 30 14.31 14.63 47.26
N ILE A 31 15.15 15.42 46.58
CA ILE A 31 14.91 15.89 45.23
C ILE A 31 14.78 14.72 44.27
N ALA A 32 15.65 13.73 44.33
CA ALA A 32 15.59 12.53 43.50
C ALA A 32 14.30 11.73 43.73
N VAL A 33 13.89 11.53 44.96
CA VAL A 33 12.63 10.84 45.31
C VAL A 33 11.42 11.60 44.78
N VAL A 34 11.38 12.93 44.97
CA VAL A 34 10.29 13.78 44.43
C VAL A 34 10.27 13.74 42.92
N ALA A 35 11.42 13.79 42.24
CA ALA A 35 11.52 13.70 40.80
C ALA A 35 11.02 12.35 40.26
N ILE A 36 11.40 11.25 40.94
CA ILE A 36 10.91 9.89 40.59
C ILE A 36 9.40 9.79 40.82
N ALA A 37 8.90 10.26 41.96
CA ALA A 37 7.47 10.25 42.23
C ALA A 37 6.66 11.09 41.22
N ALA A 38 7.16 12.29 40.89
CA ALA A 38 6.56 13.15 39.88
C ALA A 38 6.56 12.50 38.47
N SER A 39 7.66 11.86 38.10
CA SER A 39 7.78 11.12 36.85
C SER A 39 6.80 9.94 36.79
N LEU A 40 6.66 9.21 37.88
CA LEU A 40 5.73 8.10 38.00
C LEU A 40 4.27 8.59 37.96
N ALA A 41 3.95 9.68 38.64
CA ALA A 41 2.64 10.29 38.60
C ALA A 41 2.28 10.78 37.20
N LEU A 42 3.21 11.44 36.48
CA LEU A 42 3.05 11.88 35.10
C LEU A 42 2.85 10.69 34.16
N TYR A 43 3.61 9.62 34.36
CA TYR A 43 3.45 8.38 33.59
C TYR A 43 2.08 7.73 33.78
N GLN A 44 1.60 7.67 35.04
CA GLN A 44 0.28 7.14 35.36
C GLN A 44 -0.83 8.05 34.77
N LEU A 45 -0.66 9.36 34.85
CA LEU A 45 -1.60 10.33 34.25
C LEU A 45 -1.67 10.17 32.74
N ALA A 46 -0.53 10.00 32.06
CA ALA A 46 -0.46 9.77 30.63
C ALA A 46 -1.15 8.47 30.17
N ARG A 47 -1.25 7.48 31.07
CA ARG A 47 -1.97 6.20 30.86
C ARG A 47 -3.41 6.22 31.38
N SER A 48 -3.84 7.30 31.98
CA SER A 48 -5.20 7.43 32.49
C SER A 48 -6.23 7.40 31.37
N PRO A 49 -7.41 6.78 31.55
CA PRO A 49 -8.52 6.82 30.60
C PRO A 49 -9.05 8.24 30.36
N LEU A 50 -8.67 9.23 31.15
CA LEU A 50 -8.96 10.65 30.91
C LEU A 50 -8.36 11.17 29.59
N PHE A 51 -7.25 10.56 29.15
CA PHE A 51 -6.62 10.81 27.83
C PHE A 51 -6.87 9.65 26.87
N GLY A 52 -8.05 9.04 26.94
CA GLY A 52 -8.46 7.96 26.09
C GLY A 52 -8.71 8.40 24.64
N LEU A 53 -8.55 7.47 23.70
CA LEU A 53 -8.90 7.66 22.30
C LEU A 53 -10.40 7.96 22.17
N THR A 54 -10.77 9.14 21.65
CA THR A 54 -12.17 9.56 21.47
C THR A 54 -12.69 9.27 20.06
N GLY A 55 -11.81 9.12 19.07
CA GLY A 55 -12.25 8.86 17.70
C GLY A 55 -11.18 8.35 16.77
N VAL A 56 -11.62 7.58 15.77
CA VAL A 56 -10.80 7.11 14.66
C VAL A 56 -11.46 7.53 13.36
N ARG A 57 -10.79 8.37 12.59
CA ARG A 57 -11.26 8.80 11.27
C ARG A 57 -10.46 8.09 10.20
N VAL A 58 -11.16 7.37 9.29
CA VAL A 58 -10.55 6.67 8.16
C VAL A 58 -11.02 7.34 6.87
N GLU A 59 -10.07 7.72 6.00
CA GLU A 59 -10.29 8.49 4.78
C GLU A 59 -9.54 7.87 3.59
N GLY A 60 -9.91 8.28 2.36
CA GLY A 60 -9.14 7.97 1.14
C GLY A 60 -9.45 6.65 0.45
N ALA A 61 -10.48 5.90 0.87
CA ALA A 61 -10.87 4.63 0.28
C ALA A 61 -12.39 4.47 0.17
N SER A 62 -12.86 3.43 -0.52
CA SER A 62 -14.27 3.04 -0.57
C SER A 62 -14.82 2.72 0.82
N ALA A 63 -16.14 2.75 0.98
CA ALA A 63 -16.78 2.49 2.27
C ALA A 63 -16.41 1.13 2.86
N GLY A 64 -16.36 0.09 2.02
CA GLY A 64 -15.98 -1.26 2.45
C GLY A 64 -14.54 -1.33 2.95
N VAL A 65 -13.60 -0.73 2.22
CA VAL A 65 -12.19 -0.71 2.62
C VAL A 65 -11.96 0.15 3.86
N ARG A 66 -12.68 1.28 4.01
CA ARG A 66 -12.63 2.07 5.25
C ARG A 66 -13.11 1.28 6.47
N ALA A 67 -14.20 0.51 6.33
CA ALA A 67 -14.71 -0.34 7.41
C ALA A 67 -13.69 -1.44 7.76
N ALA A 68 -13.14 -2.13 6.76
CA ALA A 68 -12.11 -3.15 6.96
C ALA A 68 -10.84 -2.56 7.61
N ALA A 69 -10.38 -1.38 7.16
CA ALA A 69 -9.22 -0.70 7.72
C ALA A 69 -9.45 -0.28 9.19
N ARG A 70 -10.66 0.20 9.52
CA ARG A 70 -11.04 0.52 10.90
C ARG A 70 -11.02 -0.72 11.78
N ALA A 71 -11.56 -1.85 11.32
CA ALA A 71 -11.54 -3.11 12.04
C ALA A 71 -10.10 -3.63 12.22
N ALA A 72 -9.29 -3.64 11.15
CA ALA A 72 -7.89 -4.06 11.19
C ALA A 72 -7.00 -3.17 12.07
N ALA A 73 -7.33 -1.89 12.20
CA ALA A 73 -6.64 -0.98 13.10
C ALA A 73 -6.65 -1.49 14.56
N GLY A 74 -7.70 -2.24 14.96
CA GLY A 74 -7.79 -2.89 16.26
C GLY A 74 -7.79 -1.90 17.43
N LEU A 75 -8.34 -0.70 17.22
CA LEU A 75 -8.38 0.37 18.20
C LEU A 75 -9.69 0.36 18.97
N ARG A 76 -9.60 0.58 20.27
CA ARG A 76 -10.78 0.69 21.15
C ARG A 76 -10.92 2.12 21.65
N LEU A 77 -12.15 2.65 21.63
CA LEU A 77 -12.43 3.94 22.25
C LEU A 77 -12.15 3.85 23.75
N GLY A 78 -11.56 4.90 24.32
CA GLY A 78 -11.11 4.91 25.72
C GLY A 78 -9.72 4.33 25.94
N GLU A 79 -9.09 3.71 24.95
CA GLU A 79 -7.70 3.22 25.05
C GLU A 79 -6.72 4.40 25.27
N PRO A 80 -5.68 4.25 26.11
CA PRO A 80 -4.74 5.33 26.36
C PRO A 80 -4.09 5.84 25.08
N TYR A 81 -4.48 7.03 24.64
CA TYR A 81 -4.11 7.62 23.35
C TYR A 81 -2.59 7.71 23.12
N LEU A 82 -1.85 8.08 24.18
CA LEU A 82 -0.40 8.22 24.09
C LEU A 82 0.33 6.87 23.99
N ALA A 83 -0.29 5.77 24.43
CA ALA A 83 0.27 4.43 24.35
C ALA A 83 0.08 3.78 22.98
N ILE A 84 -0.79 4.32 22.14
CA ILE A 84 -1.04 3.78 20.79
C ILE A 84 0.19 4.06 19.92
N ASP A 85 0.78 3.01 19.34
CA ASP A 85 1.83 3.14 18.32
C ASP A 85 1.20 3.29 16.93
N PRO A 86 1.29 4.49 16.28
CA PRO A 86 0.78 4.70 14.94
C PRO A 86 1.44 3.78 13.89
N GLY A 87 2.70 3.39 14.11
CA GLY A 87 3.42 2.48 13.22
C GLY A 87 2.84 1.06 13.27
N ALA A 88 2.48 0.56 14.45
CA ALA A 88 1.81 -0.73 14.60
C ALA A 88 0.42 -0.72 13.97
N VAL A 89 -0.35 0.35 14.15
CA VAL A 89 -1.66 0.53 13.50
C VAL A 89 -1.50 0.53 11.99
N ARG A 90 -0.54 1.28 11.45
CA ARG A 90 -0.24 1.32 10.02
C ARG A 90 0.05 -0.09 9.48
N ARG A 91 0.95 -0.84 10.09
CA ARG A 91 1.29 -2.21 9.65
C ARG A 91 0.08 -3.13 9.61
N ARG A 92 -0.82 -3.05 10.61
CA ARG A 92 -2.06 -3.84 10.64
C ARG A 92 -3.00 -3.48 9.50
N VAL A 93 -3.15 -2.20 9.18
CA VAL A 93 -3.99 -1.72 8.09
C VAL A 93 -3.38 -2.08 6.73
N GLU A 94 -2.06 -1.94 6.55
CA GLU A 94 -1.34 -2.30 5.32
C GLU A 94 -1.29 -3.81 5.06
N ALA A 95 -1.55 -4.64 6.08
CA ALA A 95 -1.69 -6.09 5.91
C ALA A 95 -2.96 -6.50 5.15
N LEU A 96 -3.93 -5.58 4.99
CA LEU A 96 -5.12 -5.85 4.18
C LEU A 96 -4.77 -5.89 2.70
N PRO A 97 -5.20 -6.91 1.95
CA PRO A 97 -4.94 -7.01 0.50
C PRO A 97 -5.43 -5.80 -0.29
N SER A 98 -6.55 -5.22 0.10
CA SER A 98 -7.18 -4.06 -0.54
C SER A 98 -6.51 -2.72 -0.24
N VAL A 99 -5.48 -2.69 0.61
CA VAL A 99 -4.76 -1.47 1.00
C VAL A 99 -3.40 -1.44 0.33
N ALA A 100 -3.15 -0.42 -0.50
CA ALA A 100 -1.86 -0.21 -1.13
C ALA A 100 -0.87 0.45 -0.16
N SER A 101 -1.34 1.44 0.60
CA SER A 101 -0.57 2.12 1.64
C SER A 101 -1.51 2.76 2.66
N ALA A 102 -1.02 2.96 3.88
CA ALA A 102 -1.74 3.68 4.91
C ALA A 102 -0.82 4.70 5.61
N ARG A 103 -1.38 5.85 5.94
CA ARG A 103 -0.73 6.84 6.78
C ARG A 103 -1.55 7.06 8.03
N VAL A 104 -0.95 6.85 9.18
CA VAL A 104 -1.59 7.03 10.48
C VAL A 104 -0.97 8.23 11.17
N THR A 105 -1.79 9.22 11.49
CA THR A 105 -1.37 10.44 12.17
C THR A 105 -2.21 10.68 13.41
N ARG A 106 -1.58 11.23 14.44
CA ARG A 106 -2.27 11.70 15.63
C ARG A 106 -2.98 13.02 15.33
N SER A 107 -4.25 13.08 15.67
CA SER A 107 -5.07 14.31 15.59
C SER A 107 -5.45 14.69 17.03
N TYR A 108 -4.76 15.72 17.52
CA TYR A 108 -4.95 16.18 18.90
C TYR A 108 -6.38 16.72 19.12
N PRO A 109 -6.92 16.59 20.36
CA PRO A 109 -6.24 16.11 21.56
C PRO A 109 -6.22 14.56 21.70
N SER A 110 -7.15 13.79 21.10
CA SER A 110 -7.38 12.39 21.47
C SER A 110 -7.96 11.54 20.31
N SER A 111 -7.67 11.88 19.07
CA SER A 111 -8.13 11.14 17.91
C SER A 111 -7.00 10.69 16.98
N LEU A 112 -7.28 9.64 16.18
CA LEU A 112 -6.37 9.17 15.13
C LEU A 112 -6.99 9.35 13.77
N ARG A 113 -6.19 9.85 12.83
CA ARG A 113 -6.53 9.93 11.42
C ARG A 113 -5.75 8.88 10.65
N ILE A 114 -6.46 8.03 9.91
CA ILE A 114 -5.92 6.98 9.06
C ILE A 114 -6.30 7.32 7.62
N VAL A 115 -5.31 7.70 6.80
CA VAL A 115 -5.50 7.94 5.37
C VAL A 115 -5.07 6.68 4.64
N VAL A 116 -5.99 6.06 3.90
CA VAL A 116 -5.79 4.80 3.20
C VAL A 116 -5.78 5.05 1.70
N SER A 117 -4.76 4.53 1.01
CA SER A 117 -4.77 4.39 -0.45
C SER A 117 -5.28 3.01 -0.80
N GLU A 118 -6.41 2.95 -1.48
CA GLU A 118 -7.05 1.69 -1.88
C GLU A 118 -6.30 1.06 -3.06
N ARG A 119 -6.08 -0.26 -3.00
CA ARG A 119 -5.52 -1.02 -4.10
C ARG A 119 -6.64 -1.44 -5.04
N LEU A 120 -6.61 -0.92 -6.26
CA LEU A 120 -7.64 -1.17 -7.26
C LEU A 120 -7.31 -2.43 -8.09
N PRO A 121 -8.30 -3.26 -8.44
CA PRO A 121 -8.10 -4.38 -9.34
C PRO A 121 -7.76 -3.90 -10.75
N THR A 122 -6.75 -4.51 -11.36
CA THR A 122 -6.28 -4.18 -12.70
C THR A 122 -6.67 -5.26 -13.71
N ALA A 123 -6.71 -6.50 -13.27
CA ALA A 123 -7.02 -7.65 -14.12
C ALA A 123 -7.70 -8.78 -13.35
N VAL A 124 -8.28 -9.71 -14.10
CA VAL A 124 -8.81 -10.97 -13.62
C VAL A 124 -7.95 -12.12 -14.15
N VAL A 125 -7.60 -13.06 -13.29
CA VAL A 125 -6.83 -14.26 -13.65
C VAL A 125 -7.60 -15.49 -13.21
N SER A 126 -7.45 -16.63 -13.89
CA SER A 126 -8.05 -17.90 -13.48
C SER A 126 -7.02 -18.80 -12.83
N ALA A 127 -7.36 -19.39 -11.69
CA ALA A 127 -6.58 -20.44 -11.03
C ALA A 127 -7.50 -21.38 -10.24
N GLY A 128 -7.24 -22.69 -10.32
CA GLY A 128 -8.01 -23.69 -9.58
C GLY A 128 -9.52 -23.64 -9.85
N GLY A 129 -9.94 -23.33 -11.09
CA GLY A 129 -11.35 -23.20 -11.45
C GLY A 129 -12.05 -21.96 -10.89
N ALA A 130 -11.30 -21.01 -10.32
CA ALA A 130 -11.81 -19.77 -9.76
C ALA A 130 -11.20 -18.53 -10.43
N TYR A 131 -11.91 -17.41 -10.36
CA TYR A 131 -11.42 -16.12 -10.82
C TYR A 131 -10.86 -15.31 -9.65
N TRP A 132 -9.70 -14.69 -9.88
CA TRP A 132 -8.99 -13.90 -8.90
C TRP A 132 -8.76 -12.49 -9.41
N LEU A 133 -9.05 -11.51 -8.57
CA LEU A 133 -8.73 -10.12 -8.85
C LEU A 133 -7.28 -9.85 -8.48
N VAL A 134 -6.55 -9.24 -9.39
CA VAL A 134 -5.13 -8.90 -9.20
C VAL A 134 -4.92 -7.41 -9.47
N ALA A 135 -4.17 -6.76 -8.59
CA ALA A 135 -3.78 -5.36 -8.73
C ALA A 135 -2.55 -5.18 -9.61
N ALA A 136 -2.25 -3.95 -10.00
CA ALA A 136 -1.11 -3.62 -10.86
C ALA A 136 0.25 -4.04 -10.29
N ASP A 137 0.39 -4.06 -8.96
CA ASP A 137 1.60 -4.48 -8.25
C ASP A 137 1.74 -6.02 -8.09
N GLY A 138 0.84 -6.79 -8.70
CA GLY A 138 0.80 -8.24 -8.60
C GLY A 138 0.15 -8.79 -7.32
N THR A 139 -0.44 -7.95 -6.49
CA THR A 139 -1.12 -8.41 -5.27
C THR A 139 -2.48 -9.02 -5.62
N VAL A 140 -2.74 -10.23 -5.14
CA VAL A 140 -4.05 -10.88 -5.24
C VAL A 140 -5.01 -10.25 -4.24
N LEU A 141 -6.09 -9.63 -4.74
CA LEU A 141 -7.04 -8.90 -3.90
C LEU A 141 -8.13 -9.81 -3.32
N GLY A 142 -8.61 -10.76 -4.12
CA GLY A 142 -9.67 -11.65 -3.69
C GLY A 142 -10.18 -12.55 -4.81
N ARG A 143 -11.00 -13.52 -4.39
CA ARG A 143 -11.69 -14.44 -5.30
C ARG A 143 -13.05 -13.88 -5.67
N VAL A 144 -13.47 -14.07 -6.93
CA VAL A 144 -14.80 -13.72 -7.42
C VAL A 144 -15.47 -14.94 -8.06
N ALA A 145 -16.78 -15.06 -7.88
CA ALA A 145 -17.54 -16.21 -8.41
C ALA A 145 -17.70 -16.14 -9.93
N ARG A 146 -17.76 -14.94 -10.48
CA ARG A 146 -17.91 -14.70 -11.92
C ARG A 146 -16.89 -13.69 -12.38
N ARG A 147 -16.44 -13.83 -13.61
CA ARG A 147 -15.53 -12.87 -14.26
C ARG A 147 -16.21 -11.51 -14.42
N PRO A 148 -15.71 -10.43 -13.81
CA PRO A 148 -16.19 -9.08 -14.08
C PRO A 148 -15.90 -8.67 -15.53
N VAL A 149 -16.92 -8.20 -16.24
CA VAL A 149 -16.79 -7.76 -17.64
C VAL A 149 -16.01 -6.42 -17.74
N SER A 150 -15.98 -5.66 -16.66
CA SER A 150 -15.29 -4.36 -16.57
C SER A 150 -13.77 -4.47 -16.49
N LEU A 151 -13.23 -5.66 -16.23
CA LEU A 151 -11.79 -5.89 -16.08
C LEU A 151 -11.28 -6.82 -17.19
N PRO A 152 -10.08 -6.54 -17.75
CA PRO A 152 -9.45 -7.44 -18.71
C PRO A 152 -9.11 -8.78 -18.05
N TYR A 153 -9.33 -9.86 -18.81
CA TYR A 153 -8.96 -11.20 -18.38
C TYR A 153 -7.56 -11.53 -18.87
N VAL A 154 -6.67 -11.94 -17.98
CA VAL A 154 -5.32 -12.39 -18.33
C VAL A 154 -5.30 -13.92 -18.39
N ALA A 155 -5.07 -14.44 -19.59
CA ALA A 155 -4.98 -15.86 -19.90
C ALA A 155 -3.51 -16.30 -20.12
N GLY A 156 -3.27 -17.61 -20.00
CA GLY A 156 -1.97 -18.22 -20.35
C GLY A 156 -0.91 -18.13 -19.25
N VAL A 157 -1.26 -17.65 -18.06
CA VAL A 157 -0.34 -17.59 -16.93
C VAL A 157 -0.82 -18.51 -15.81
N PRO A 158 -0.03 -19.52 -15.42
CA PRO A 158 -0.32 -20.27 -14.24
C PRO A 158 -0.11 -19.42 -12.99
N LEU A 159 -1.10 -19.39 -12.11
CA LEU A 159 -0.90 -18.89 -10.77
C LEU A 159 -0.29 -20.01 -9.89
N PRO A 160 0.55 -19.67 -8.91
CA PRO A 160 1.09 -20.66 -8.00
C PRO A 160 -0.04 -21.37 -7.22
N ASP A 161 0.21 -22.62 -6.82
CA ASP A 161 -0.72 -23.36 -5.97
C ASP A 161 -0.91 -22.63 -4.63
N GLY A 162 -2.14 -22.70 -4.08
CA GLY A 162 -2.46 -22.08 -2.81
C GLY A 162 -2.63 -20.56 -2.85
N VAL A 163 -2.97 -19.99 -4.02
CA VAL A 163 -3.29 -18.57 -4.16
C VAL A 163 -4.37 -18.15 -3.16
N ARG A 164 -4.09 -17.08 -2.43
CA ARG A 164 -4.99 -16.48 -1.44
C ARG A 164 -4.87 -14.95 -1.47
N PRO A 165 -5.87 -14.22 -0.96
CA PRO A 165 -5.79 -12.78 -0.86
C PRO A 165 -4.55 -12.33 -0.05
N GLY A 166 -3.89 -11.27 -0.52
CA GLY A 166 -2.66 -10.73 0.07
C GLY A 166 -1.35 -11.34 -0.45
N VAL A 167 -1.40 -12.46 -1.18
CA VAL A 167 -0.21 -12.99 -1.85
C VAL A 167 0.20 -12.04 -2.96
N ARG A 168 1.47 -11.68 -2.99
CA ARG A 168 2.07 -10.91 -4.08
C ARG A 168 2.76 -11.87 -5.05
N LEU A 169 2.37 -11.77 -6.30
CA LEU A 169 2.97 -12.59 -7.35
C LEU A 169 4.40 -12.11 -7.64
N PRO A 170 5.34 -13.03 -7.91
CA PRO A 170 6.73 -12.67 -8.13
C PRO A 170 6.88 -11.77 -9.38
N PRO A 171 7.79 -10.80 -9.37
CA PRO A 171 8.12 -10.01 -10.56
C PRO A 171 8.82 -10.88 -11.61
N GLY A 172 8.89 -10.38 -12.86
CA GLY A 172 9.66 -11.03 -13.93
C GLY A 172 8.97 -12.23 -14.60
N ASN A 173 7.67 -12.45 -14.34
CA ASN A 173 6.88 -13.44 -15.07
C ASN A 173 5.97 -12.76 -16.14
N PRO A 174 5.39 -13.53 -17.08
CA PRO A 174 4.50 -12.98 -18.09
C PRO A 174 3.30 -12.20 -17.53
N LEU A 175 2.76 -12.62 -16.37
CA LEU A 175 1.67 -11.92 -15.70
C LEU A 175 2.12 -10.55 -15.19
N ALA A 176 3.31 -10.44 -14.60
CA ALA A 176 3.84 -9.16 -14.14
C ALA A 176 3.98 -8.17 -15.31
N ASN A 177 4.46 -8.64 -16.47
CA ASN A 177 4.51 -7.82 -17.68
C ASN A 177 3.12 -7.36 -18.14
N ALA A 178 2.13 -8.26 -18.12
CA ALA A 178 0.74 -7.94 -18.46
C ALA A 178 0.13 -6.91 -17.49
N LEU A 179 0.36 -7.06 -16.19
CA LEU A 179 -0.13 -6.14 -15.17
C LEU A 179 0.54 -4.76 -15.28
N LEU A 180 1.84 -4.73 -15.57
CA LEU A 180 2.59 -3.50 -15.81
C LEU A 180 2.04 -2.77 -17.05
N ALA A 181 1.83 -3.50 -18.15
CA ALA A 181 1.21 -2.94 -19.36
C ALA A 181 -0.17 -2.35 -19.06
N LEU A 182 -1.06 -3.11 -18.42
CA LEU A 182 -2.41 -2.67 -18.07
C LEU A 182 -2.45 -1.54 -17.04
N GLY A 183 -1.47 -1.49 -16.14
CA GLY A 183 -1.38 -0.47 -15.10
C GLY A 183 -1.10 0.93 -15.64
N HIS A 184 -0.26 1.02 -16.67
CA HIS A 184 0.19 2.28 -17.27
C HIS A 184 -0.41 2.57 -18.65
N MET A 185 -1.27 1.67 -19.16
CA MET A 185 -1.92 1.80 -20.46
C MET A 185 -2.79 3.05 -20.53
N ASP A 186 -2.80 3.70 -21.69
CA ASP A 186 -3.70 4.81 -21.97
C ASP A 186 -5.16 4.41 -21.70
N SER A 187 -5.92 5.30 -21.10
CA SER A 187 -7.29 5.05 -20.68
C SER A 187 -8.24 4.73 -21.84
N ALA A 188 -8.03 5.31 -23.03
CA ALA A 188 -8.85 5.06 -24.19
C ALA A 188 -8.59 3.66 -24.78
N LEU A 189 -7.33 3.19 -24.78
CA LEU A 189 -6.98 1.84 -25.19
C LEU A 189 -7.44 0.82 -24.13
N LYS A 190 -7.19 1.09 -22.84
CA LYS A 190 -7.56 0.21 -21.74
C LYS A 190 -9.05 -0.14 -21.72
N ARG A 191 -9.93 0.82 -22.02
CA ARG A 191 -11.38 0.58 -22.12
C ARG A 191 -11.77 -0.37 -23.25
N GLN A 192 -10.92 -0.55 -24.26
CA GLN A 192 -11.15 -1.44 -25.38
C GLN A 192 -10.62 -2.86 -25.13
N VAL A 193 -9.64 -3.03 -24.21
CA VAL A 193 -9.05 -4.33 -23.91
C VAL A 193 -10.03 -5.21 -23.14
N THR A 194 -10.34 -6.36 -23.69
CA THR A 194 -11.23 -7.37 -23.05
C THR A 194 -10.48 -8.59 -22.52
N ALA A 195 -9.37 -8.93 -23.17
CA ALA A 195 -8.53 -10.06 -22.79
C ALA A 195 -7.06 -9.73 -23.06
N VAL A 196 -6.20 -10.36 -22.30
CA VAL A 196 -4.75 -10.29 -22.45
C VAL A 196 -4.22 -11.71 -22.43
N THR A 197 -3.42 -12.09 -23.42
CA THR A 197 -2.73 -13.39 -23.43
C THR A 197 -1.24 -13.13 -23.17
N ALA A 198 -0.72 -13.70 -22.10
CA ALA A 198 0.67 -13.55 -21.69
C ALA A 198 1.35 -14.93 -21.65
N ARG A 199 1.79 -15.42 -22.80
CA ARG A 199 2.45 -16.73 -22.93
C ARG A 199 3.92 -16.69 -22.54
N SER A 200 4.57 -15.57 -22.82
CA SER A 200 5.96 -15.27 -22.46
C SER A 200 6.08 -13.79 -22.07
N ILE A 201 7.22 -13.39 -21.57
CA ILE A 201 7.47 -11.99 -21.17
C ILE A 201 7.36 -11.05 -22.37
N ASP A 202 7.87 -11.48 -23.54
CA ASP A 202 7.85 -10.77 -24.81
C ASP A 202 6.62 -11.06 -25.67
N GLY A 203 5.79 -12.02 -25.25
CA GLY A 203 4.62 -12.53 -25.99
C GLY A 203 3.27 -11.99 -25.49
N LEU A 204 3.22 -10.71 -25.09
CA LEU A 204 1.98 -10.08 -24.66
C LEU A 204 1.10 -9.74 -25.86
N GLU A 205 -0.12 -10.28 -25.89
CA GLU A 205 -1.14 -10.03 -26.90
C GLU A 205 -2.40 -9.48 -26.24
N LEU A 206 -2.95 -8.38 -26.77
CA LEU A 206 -4.19 -7.77 -26.29
C LEU A 206 -5.34 -8.12 -27.24
N GLY A 207 -6.44 -8.61 -26.69
CA GLY A 207 -7.71 -8.76 -27.41
C GLY A 207 -8.58 -7.53 -27.18
N LEU A 208 -9.01 -6.89 -28.24
CA LEU A 208 -9.84 -5.70 -28.18
C LEU A 208 -11.33 -6.04 -28.34
N ARG A 209 -12.19 -5.12 -27.92
CA ARG A 209 -13.65 -5.29 -27.97
C ARG A 209 -14.20 -5.42 -29.40
N ASP A 210 -13.54 -4.81 -30.39
CA ASP A 210 -13.89 -4.90 -31.80
C ASP A 210 -13.39 -6.20 -32.47
N GLY A 211 -12.79 -7.12 -31.73
CA GLY A 211 -12.24 -8.38 -32.19
C GLY A 211 -10.79 -8.30 -32.67
N ALA A 212 -10.23 -7.10 -32.78
CA ALA A 212 -8.83 -6.93 -33.17
C ALA A 212 -7.86 -7.48 -32.10
N ARG A 213 -6.72 -7.98 -32.58
CA ARG A 213 -5.61 -8.45 -31.72
C ARG A 213 -4.42 -7.53 -31.86
N VAL A 214 -3.82 -7.16 -30.74
CA VAL A 214 -2.61 -6.32 -30.70
C VAL A 214 -1.46 -7.13 -30.16
N LEU A 215 -0.40 -7.30 -30.95
CA LEU A 215 0.88 -7.83 -30.49
C LEU A 215 1.63 -6.70 -29.80
N TYR A 216 1.60 -6.71 -28.48
CA TYR A 216 2.14 -5.63 -27.66
C TYR A 216 3.60 -5.88 -27.22
N GLY A 217 3.94 -7.15 -26.93
CA GLY A 217 5.29 -7.56 -26.51
C GLY A 217 5.60 -7.13 -25.08
N VAL A 218 6.82 -6.70 -24.85
CA VAL A 218 7.28 -6.24 -23.52
C VAL A 218 6.60 -4.92 -23.14
N ALA A 219 6.34 -4.69 -21.85
CA ALA A 219 5.75 -3.46 -21.32
C ALA A 219 6.77 -2.31 -21.25
N GLU A 220 7.42 -2.03 -22.38
CA GLU A 220 8.34 -0.91 -22.60
C GLU A 220 7.76 0.05 -23.62
N GLN A 221 8.17 1.33 -23.59
CA GLN A 221 7.70 2.37 -24.50
C GLN A 221 6.17 2.45 -24.61
N GLN A 222 5.46 2.22 -23.52
CA GLN A 222 4.01 2.02 -23.48
C GLN A 222 3.25 3.17 -24.14
N ALA A 223 3.60 4.42 -23.81
CA ALA A 223 2.94 5.59 -24.37
C ALA A 223 3.03 5.64 -25.90
N ALA A 224 4.18 5.26 -26.48
CA ALA A 224 4.36 5.20 -27.93
C ALA A 224 3.56 4.05 -28.56
N LYS A 225 3.54 2.88 -27.92
CA LYS A 225 2.74 1.72 -28.38
C LYS A 225 1.24 2.01 -28.33
N ASP A 226 0.76 2.58 -27.23
CA ASP A 226 -0.65 2.94 -27.06
C ASP A 226 -1.08 3.97 -28.12
N ALA A 227 -0.26 5.01 -28.32
CA ALA A 227 -0.51 6.01 -29.37
C ALA A 227 -0.53 5.39 -30.77
N ALA A 228 0.39 4.48 -31.08
CA ALA A 228 0.44 3.78 -32.36
C ALA A 228 -0.83 2.94 -32.59
N VAL A 229 -1.29 2.17 -31.59
CA VAL A 229 -2.55 1.40 -31.70
C VAL A 229 -3.74 2.31 -31.98
N LEU A 230 -3.89 3.38 -31.20
CA LEU A 230 -5.01 4.32 -31.33
C LEU A 230 -4.98 5.09 -32.65
N LEU A 231 -3.79 5.41 -33.17
CA LEU A 231 -3.61 6.06 -34.47
C LEU A 231 -4.05 5.13 -35.59
N VAL A 232 -3.53 3.89 -35.63
CA VAL A 232 -3.86 2.87 -36.63
C VAL A 232 -5.35 2.59 -36.63
N GLN A 233 -5.98 2.42 -35.47
CA GLN A 233 -7.42 2.21 -35.39
C GLN A 233 -8.21 3.38 -35.96
N ARG A 234 -7.80 4.64 -35.70
CA ARG A 234 -8.47 5.82 -36.27
C ARG A 234 -8.35 5.87 -37.79
N GLN A 235 -7.16 5.63 -38.34
CA GLN A 235 -6.91 5.65 -39.76
C GLN A 235 -7.73 4.58 -40.50
N LEU A 236 -7.77 3.36 -40.00
CA LEU A 236 -8.49 2.26 -40.62
C LEU A 236 -10.02 2.42 -40.54
N ARG A 237 -10.52 2.92 -39.40
CA ARG A 237 -11.94 3.27 -39.26
C ARG A 237 -12.36 4.37 -40.26
N ALA A 238 -11.50 5.38 -40.47
CA ALA A 238 -11.75 6.42 -41.48
C ALA A 238 -11.79 5.88 -42.92
N GLN A 239 -11.11 4.77 -43.19
CA GLN A 239 -11.10 4.06 -44.46
C GLN A 239 -12.19 2.98 -44.58
N GLY A 240 -13.05 2.81 -43.57
CA GLY A 240 -14.07 1.77 -43.54
C GLY A 240 -13.52 0.34 -43.42
N LYS A 241 -12.25 0.18 -43.07
CA LYS A 241 -11.59 -1.13 -42.95
C LYS A 241 -11.65 -1.68 -41.56
N GLN A 242 -11.76 -3.01 -41.46
CA GLN A 242 -11.70 -3.69 -40.17
C GLN A 242 -10.27 -4.20 -39.89
N VAL A 243 -9.81 -3.98 -38.68
CA VAL A 243 -8.50 -4.46 -38.20
C VAL A 243 -8.64 -5.87 -37.68
N VAL A 244 -7.78 -6.77 -38.12
CA VAL A 244 -7.64 -8.11 -37.51
C VAL A 244 -6.51 -8.17 -36.55
N ARG A 245 -5.35 -7.58 -36.88
CA ARG A 245 -4.14 -7.64 -36.09
C ARG A 245 -3.29 -6.40 -36.28
N ILE A 246 -2.79 -5.86 -35.16
CA ILE A 246 -1.82 -4.76 -35.11
C ILE A 246 -0.59 -5.26 -34.38
N ASP A 247 0.59 -5.12 -34.96
CA ASP A 247 1.85 -5.39 -34.28
C ASP A 247 2.53 -4.07 -33.92
N VAL A 248 2.65 -3.80 -32.61
CA VAL A 248 3.30 -2.59 -32.07
C VAL A 248 4.51 -2.91 -31.21
N ARG A 249 5.10 -4.09 -31.37
CA ARG A 249 6.37 -4.42 -30.69
C ARG A 249 7.45 -3.40 -31.04
N SER A 250 7.41 -2.85 -32.26
CA SER A 250 8.17 -1.69 -32.69
C SER A 250 7.20 -0.52 -32.97
N PRO A 251 7.02 0.41 -32.01
CA PRO A 251 5.99 1.45 -32.14
C PRO A 251 6.25 2.47 -33.25
N SER A 252 7.50 2.62 -33.69
CA SER A 252 7.87 3.49 -34.83
C SER A 252 7.43 2.97 -36.20
N THR A 253 7.26 1.65 -36.34
CA THR A 253 6.88 0.97 -37.57
C THR A 253 5.80 -0.09 -37.29
N PRO A 254 4.57 0.34 -36.95
CA PRO A 254 3.50 -0.60 -36.67
C PRO A 254 3.08 -1.36 -37.93
N MET A 255 2.98 -2.71 -37.80
CA MET A 255 2.50 -3.54 -38.87
C MET A 255 1.02 -3.86 -38.66
N VAL A 256 0.24 -3.83 -39.73
CA VAL A 256 -1.20 -4.07 -39.69
C VAL A 256 -1.58 -5.20 -40.65
N LYS A 257 -2.41 -6.12 -40.15
CA LYS A 257 -3.11 -7.10 -40.96
C LYS A 257 -4.58 -6.73 -40.97
N GLU A 258 -5.06 -6.38 -42.18
CA GLU A 258 -6.46 -6.07 -42.42
C GLU A 258 -7.23 -7.33 -42.84
N THR A 259 -8.54 -7.35 -42.63
CA THR A 259 -9.41 -8.28 -43.33
C THR A 259 -9.53 -7.78 -44.77
N ALA A 260 -9.24 -8.64 -45.75
CA ALA A 260 -9.74 -8.35 -47.12
C ALA A 260 -11.24 -8.08 -47.01
N ALA A 261 -11.69 -6.94 -47.49
CA ALA A 261 -13.11 -6.64 -47.55
C ALA A 261 -13.78 -7.87 -48.17
N ALA A 262 -14.66 -8.54 -47.41
CA ALA A 262 -15.51 -9.56 -47.98
C ALA A 262 -16.25 -8.82 -49.10
N ASN A 263 -15.90 -9.14 -50.33
CA ASN A 263 -16.61 -8.65 -51.49
C ASN A 263 -18.09 -8.85 -51.21
N ALA A 264 -18.81 -7.76 -51.06
CA ALA A 264 -20.25 -7.72 -51.19
C ALA A 264 -20.55 -8.16 -52.63
N GLN A 265 -20.62 -9.46 -52.82
CA GLN A 265 -21.24 -10.03 -54.00
C GLN A 265 -22.66 -10.42 -53.61
N ARG A 266 -23.55 -9.52 -54.01
CA ARG A 266 -24.96 -9.70 -54.37
C ARG A 266 -25.92 -10.02 -53.22
#